data_201eac11f780cd1e411275f592ca7b85
#
_entry.id   201eac11f780cd1e411275f592ca7b85
#
_cell.length_a   1.000
_cell.length_b   1.000
_cell.length_c   1.000
_cell.angle_alpha   90.00
_cell.angle_beta   90.00
_cell.angle_gamma   90.00
#
_symmetry.space_group_name_H-M   'P 1'
#
loop_
_entity.id
_entity.type
_entity.pdbx_description
1 polymer ?
#
loop_
_entity_poly.entity_id
_entity_poly.type
_entity_poly.pdbx_seq_one_letter_code
_entity_poly.pdbx_strand_id
1 'polypeptide(L)'
;FYHAPTAPFCWGRGNGWILMTLVDLMELLPENDENYPYLEASLTQKLNTLYPLQDEKTGHWYQLPIYPGEEGNFIESSSTAMYAYAAAKGIALGILPADKYMPMIDRAYAGLEANSLQPVGKYLKMKNICDGTCIGDKDYYYNRGIVNERAYAFGIAAMFYDQYHQLTAK
;
A
#
# COMPACT_ATOMS: atom_id res chain seq x y z
N PHE A 1 -1.15 -8.36 -9.21
CA PHE A 1 -0.41 -9.57 -9.57
C PHE A 1 -0.63 -10.67 -8.56
N TYR A 2 -0.69 -11.91 -9.01
CA TYR A 2 -0.66 -13.07 -8.13
C TYR A 2 0.68 -13.14 -7.37
N HIS A 3 0.63 -13.69 -6.16
CA HIS A 3 1.83 -13.87 -5.36
C HIS A 3 2.83 -14.82 -6.04
N ALA A 4 2.31 -15.82 -6.74
CA ALA A 4 3.06 -16.66 -7.68
C ALA A 4 2.12 -17.25 -8.73
N PRO A 5 2.62 -17.78 -9.87
CA PRO A 5 1.79 -18.44 -10.88
C PRO A 5 0.95 -19.60 -10.33
N THR A 6 1.46 -20.28 -9.32
CA THR A 6 0.79 -21.41 -8.64
C THR A 6 -0.09 -21.01 -7.46
N ALA A 7 -0.07 -19.74 -7.07
CA ALA A 7 -0.86 -19.18 -5.98
C ALA A 7 -1.62 -17.95 -6.48
N PRO A 8 -2.84 -18.11 -7.03
CA PRO A 8 -3.60 -17.03 -7.66
C PRO A 8 -4.22 -16.08 -6.64
N PHE A 9 -3.42 -15.67 -5.66
CA PHE A 9 -3.78 -14.74 -4.60
C PHE A 9 -2.96 -13.46 -4.74
N CYS A 10 -3.66 -12.33 -4.75
CA CYS A 10 -3.06 -11.00 -4.80
C CYS A 10 -2.65 -10.57 -3.39
N TRP A 11 -1.51 -11.02 -2.91
CA TRP A 11 -1.03 -10.64 -1.59
C TRP A 11 -0.68 -9.15 -1.55
N GLY A 12 -1.29 -8.43 -0.60
CA GLY A 12 -1.25 -6.96 -0.52
C GLY A 12 0.16 -6.41 -0.47
N ARG A 13 0.97 -6.84 0.50
CA ARG A 13 2.35 -6.34 0.64
C ARG A 13 3.24 -6.69 -0.55
N GLY A 14 3.07 -7.86 -1.16
CA GLY A 14 3.77 -8.22 -2.40
C GLY A 14 3.48 -7.24 -3.52
N ASN A 15 2.21 -6.91 -3.72
CA ASN A 15 1.79 -5.90 -4.69
C ASN A 15 2.26 -4.48 -4.30
N GLY A 16 2.34 -4.20 -3.00
CA GLY A 16 2.89 -2.94 -2.48
C GLY A 16 4.35 -2.73 -2.87
N TRP A 17 5.19 -3.74 -2.75
CA TRP A 17 6.59 -3.66 -3.19
C TRP A 17 6.72 -3.30 -4.67
N ILE A 18 5.87 -3.89 -5.51
CA ILE A 18 5.86 -3.57 -6.95
C ILE A 18 5.49 -2.10 -7.17
N LEU A 19 4.44 -1.60 -6.51
CA LEU A 19 4.00 -0.21 -6.67
C LEU A 19 5.07 0.78 -6.20
N MET A 20 5.70 0.54 -5.05
CA MET A 20 6.80 1.38 -4.57
C MET A 20 7.97 1.37 -5.57
N THR A 21 8.36 0.20 -6.05
CA THR A 21 9.43 0.07 -7.05
C THR A 21 9.11 0.83 -8.33
N LEU A 22 7.86 0.80 -8.81
CA LEU A 22 7.46 1.53 -10.02
C LEU A 22 7.69 3.04 -9.87
N VAL A 23 7.23 3.65 -8.79
CA VAL A 23 7.38 5.10 -8.59
C VAL A 23 8.82 5.51 -8.30
N ASP A 24 9.57 4.67 -7.59
CA ASP A 24 10.98 4.95 -7.29
C ASP A 24 11.85 4.82 -8.54
N LEU A 25 11.55 3.86 -9.43
CA LEU A 25 12.23 3.77 -10.73
C LEU A 25 11.90 4.96 -11.62
N MET A 26 10.65 5.39 -11.69
CA MET A 26 10.25 6.55 -12.51
C MET A 26 10.84 7.86 -12.02
N GLU A 27 11.14 8.00 -10.72
CA GLU A 27 11.88 9.15 -10.21
C GLU A 27 13.34 9.17 -10.69
N LEU A 28 13.95 8.01 -10.89
CA LEU A 28 15.36 7.86 -11.24
C LEU A 28 15.61 7.81 -12.75
N LEU A 29 14.65 7.34 -13.52
CA LEU A 29 14.76 7.21 -14.96
C LEU A 29 14.44 8.54 -15.65
N PRO A 30 15.12 8.88 -16.74
CA PRO A 30 14.72 10.01 -17.56
C PRO A 30 13.36 9.73 -18.23
N GLU A 31 12.52 10.76 -18.34
CA GLU A 31 11.17 10.63 -18.94
C GLU A 31 11.16 10.09 -20.38
N ASN A 32 12.27 10.23 -21.10
CA ASN A 32 12.43 9.69 -22.45
C ASN A 32 13.01 8.26 -22.49
N ASP A 33 13.15 7.58 -21.34
CA ASP A 33 13.49 6.15 -21.30
C ASP A 33 12.40 5.33 -21.99
N GLU A 34 12.79 4.34 -22.80
CA GLU A 34 11.87 3.52 -23.58
C GLU A 34 10.88 2.73 -22.71
N ASN A 35 11.22 2.45 -21.45
CA ASN A 35 10.38 1.71 -20.51
C ASN A 35 9.43 2.62 -19.70
N TYR A 36 9.67 3.94 -19.70
CA TYR A 36 8.89 4.86 -18.88
C TYR A 36 7.38 4.77 -19.12
N PRO A 37 6.85 4.73 -20.36
CA PRO A 37 5.43 4.58 -20.62
C PRO A 37 4.84 3.26 -20.09
N TYR A 38 5.65 2.20 -20.08
CA TYR A 38 5.23 0.91 -19.53
C TYR A 38 5.10 0.95 -18.00
N LEU A 39 6.04 1.60 -17.32
CA LEU A 39 6.01 1.79 -15.86
C LEU A 39 4.79 2.63 -15.45
N GLU A 40 4.55 3.75 -16.14
CA GLU A 40 3.39 4.63 -15.94
C GLU A 40 2.07 3.90 -16.13
N ALA A 41 1.92 3.17 -17.24
CA ALA A 41 0.73 2.37 -17.51
C ALA A 41 0.51 1.29 -16.43
N SER A 42 1.59 0.63 -15.99
CA SER A 42 1.54 -0.39 -14.95
C SER A 42 1.13 0.19 -13.58
N LEU A 43 1.67 1.34 -13.19
CA LEU A 43 1.29 2.05 -11.96
C LEU A 43 -0.19 2.43 -11.99
N THR A 44 -0.61 3.09 -13.06
CA THR A 44 -1.98 3.59 -13.24
C THR A 44 -3.00 2.46 -13.22
N GLN A 45 -2.74 1.38 -13.95
CA GLN A 45 -3.62 0.21 -14.00
C GLN A 45 -3.79 -0.43 -12.62
N LYS A 46 -2.67 -0.61 -11.88
CA LYS A 46 -2.72 -1.21 -10.54
C LYS A 46 -3.47 -0.34 -9.54
N LEU A 47 -3.21 0.96 -9.51
CA LEU A 47 -3.91 1.86 -8.60
C LEU A 47 -5.39 1.97 -8.94
N ASN A 48 -5.76 1.98 -10.22
CA ASN A 48 -7.17 1.91 -10.65
C ASN A 48 -7.87 0.63 -10.16
N THR A 49 -7.15 -0.50 -10.14
CA THR A 49 -7.69 -1.77 -9.63
C THR A 49 -7.82 -1.75 -8.10
N LEU A 50 -6.85 -1.16 -7.41
CA LEU A 50 -6.84 -1.11 -5.95
C LEU A 50 -7.80 -0.08 -5.36
N TYR A 51 -8.06 1.02 -6.06
CA TYR A 51 -8.90 2.11 -5.58
C TYR A 51 -10.27 1.63 -5.07
N PRO A 52 -11.08 0.86 -5.84
CA PRO A 52 -12.39 0.38 -5.37
C PRO A 52 -12.31 -0.73 -4.30
N LEU A 53 -11.11 -1.25 -4.03
CA LEU A 53 -10.89 -2.30 -3.04
C LEU A 53 -10.49 -1.74 -1.66
N GLN A 54 -10.34 -0.42 -1.54
CA GLN A 54 -10.10 0.23 -0.26
C GLN A 54 -11.34 0.14 0.62
N ASP A 55 -11.19 -0.33 1.84
CA ASP A 55 -12.28 -0.35 2.82
C ASP A 55 -12.63 1.07 3.25
N GLU A 56 -13.88 1.48 3.00
CA GLU A 56 -14.33 2.85 3.24
C GLU A 56 -14.41 3.19 4.74
N LYS A 57 -14.59 2.19 5.60
CA LYS A 57 -14.74 2.41 7.05
C LYS A 57 -13.40 2.60 7.74
N THR A 58 -12.40 1.85 7.31
CA THR A 58 -11.08 1.83 7.95
C THR A 58 -10.01 2.58 7.16
N GLY A 59 -10.25 2.87 5.89
CA GLY A 59 -9.27 3.46 4.98
C GLY A 59 -8.15 2.51 4.56
N HIS A 60 -8.21 1.26 4.96
CA HIS A 60 -7.20 0.24 4.69
C HIS A 60 -7.54 -0.61 3.47
N TRP A 61 -6.55 -1.37 3.02
CA TRP A 61 -6.76 -2.58 2.24
C TRP A 61 -6.57 -3.81 3.10
N TYR A 62 -7.25 -4.88 2.72
CA TYR A 62 -7.09 -6.19 3.37
C TYR A 62 -5.78 -6.86 2.94
N GLN A 63 -5.33 -7.84 3.72
CA GLN A 63 -4.15 -8.66 3.40
C GLN A 63 -4.24 -9.27 1.99
N LEU A 64 -5.42 -9.79 1.64
CA LEU A 64 -5.79 -10.17 0.27
C LEU A 64 -6.85 -9.17 -0.23
N PRO A 65 -6.47 -8.11 -0.95
CA PRO A 65 -7.39 -7.02 -1.28
C PRO A 65 -8.64 -7.42 -2.06
N ILE A 66 -8.55 -8.49 -2.85
CA ILE A 66 -9.67 -8.97 -3.69
C ILE A 66 -10.72 -9.78 -2.92
N TYR A 67 -10.55 -9.98 -1.61
CA TYR A 67 -11.49 -10.68 -0.72
C TYR A 67 -11.86 -9.81 0.49
N PRO A 68 -12.36 -8.59 0.30
CA PRO A 68 -12.62 -7.68 1.42
C PRO A 68 -13.71 -8.23 2.34
N GLY A 69 -13.46 -8.17 3.65
CA GLY A 69 -14.44 -8.55 4.67
C GLY A 69 -14.69 -10.05 4.85
N GLU A 70 -14.01 -10.92 4.12
CA GLU A 70 -14.11 -12.36 4.37
C GLU A 70 -13.49 -12.72 5.73
N GLU A 71 -14.11 -13.68 6.42
CA GLU A 71 -13.61 -14.19 7.70
C GLU A 71 -12.18 -14.74 7.54
N GLY A 72 -11.27 -14.35 8.44
CA GLY A 72 -9.85 -14.67 8.36
C GLY A 72 -9.01 -13.68 7.56
N ASN A 73 -9.62 -12.86 6.69
CA ASN A 73 -8.91 -11.77 6.03
C ASN A 73 -8.98 -10.49 6.88
N PHE A 74 -7.86 -9.82 7.07
CA PHE A 74 -7.77 -8.66 7.96
C PHE A 74 -7.22 -7.42 7.25
N ILE A 75 -7.51 -6.23 7.79
CA ILE A 75 -6.94 -4.97 7.31
C ILE A 75 -5.43 -4.98 7.53
N GLU A 76 -4.65 -4.58 6.53
CA GLU A 76 -3.20 -4.73 6.56
C GLU A 76 -2.50 -3.36 6.41
N SER A 77 -1.79 -2.98 7.46
CA SER A 77 -1.25 -1.62 7.59
C SER A 77 -0.07 -1.36 6.65
N SER A 78 0.79 -2.35 6.43
CA SER A 78 1.99 -2.13 5.61
C SER A 78 1.65 -1.96 4.13
N SER A 79 0.76 -2.79 3.58
CA SER A 79 0.30 -2.61 2.19
C SER A 79 -0.51 -1.34 2.00
N THR A 80 -1.29 -0.93 3.01
CA THR A 80 -2.02 0.34 3.00
C THR A 80 -1.05 1.52 2.86
N ALA A 81 0.01 1.55 3.67
CA ALA A 81 1.03 2.59 3.57
C ALA A 81 1.78 2.55 2.22
N MET A 82 2.09 1.35 1.70
CA MET A 82 2.73 1.19 0.38
C MET A 82 1.90 1.73 -0.77
N TYR A 83 0.60 1.41 -0.79
CA TYR A 83 -0.29 1.86 -1.86
C TYR A 83 -0.49 3.38 -1.82
N ALA A 84 -0.69 3.92 -0.62
CA ALA A 84 -0.83 5.34 -0.41
C ALA A 84 0.47 6.12 -0.74
N TYR A 85 1.64 5.58 -0.37
CA TYR A 85 2.94 6.14 -0.75
C TYR A 85 3.09 6.19 -2.28
N ALA A 86 2.84 5.08 -2.95
CA ALA A 86 2.99 5.02 -4.41
C ALA A 86 2.05 5.99 -5.13
N ALA A 87 0.81 6.11 -4.64
CA ALA A 87 -0.14 7.07 -5.19
C ALA A 87 0.30 8.53 -4.93
N ALA A 88 0.72 8.86 -3.71
CA ALA A 88 1.17 10.21 -3.35
C ALA A 88 2.43 10.61 -4.13
N LYS A 89 3.41 9.72 -4.25
CA LYS A 89 4.62 9.95 -5.03
C LYS A 89 4.33 10.05 -6.52
N GLY A 90 3.41 9.23 -7.05
CA GLY A 90 2.95 9.32 -8.44
C GLY A 90 2.29 10.69 -8.77
N ILE A 91 1.55 11.27 -7.81
CA ILE A 91 1.04 12.65 -7.94
C ILE A 91 2.18 13.66 -7.91
N ALA A 92 3.12 13.52 -6.98
CA ALA A 92 4.26 14.44 -6.86
C ALA A 92 5.15 14.46 -8.11
N LEU A 93 5.27 13.33 -8.81
CA LEU A 93 5.98 13.18 -10.08
C LEU A 93 5.15 13.66 -11.29
N GLY A 94 3.91 14.10 -11.11
CA GLY A 94 3.05 14.55 -12.20
C GLY A 94 2.45 13.42 -13.05
N ILE A 95 2.60 12.16 -12.64
CA ILE A 95 2.13 10.97 -13.37
C ILE A 95 0.63 10.73 -13.11
N LEU A 96 0.18 10.95 -11.88
CA LEU A 96 -1.18 10.66 -11.47
C LEU A 96 -1.98 11.95 -11.22
N PRO A 97 -3.26 12.01 -11.64
CA PRO A 97 -4.12 13.16 -11.37
C PRO A 97 -4.50 13.23 -9.88
N ALA A 98 -4.19 14.38 -9.25
CA ALA A 98 -4.42 14.57 -7.81
C ALA A 98 -5.90 14.49 -7.43
N ASP A 99 -6.78 15.10 -8.22
CA ASP A 99 -8.23 15.11 -8.01
C ASP A 99 -8.82 13.70 -7.88
N LYS A 100 -8.27 12.76 -8.62
CA LYS A 100 -8.71 11.37 -8.58
C LYS A 100 -8.17 10.60 -7.37
N TYR A 101 -6.89 10.74 -7.04
CA TYR A 101 -6.24 9.84 -6.08
C TYR A 101 -6.10 10.43 -4.67
N MET A 102 -6.17 11.75 -4.48
CA MET A 102 -6.13 12.34 -3.13
C MET A 102 -7.19 11.79 -2.18
N PRO A 103 -8.47 11.59 -2.59
CA PRO A 103 -9.47 11.03 -1.67
C PRO A 103 -9.11 9.63 -1.14
N MET A 104 -8.43 8.81 -1.95
CA MET A 104 -7.93 7.49 -1.54
C MET A 104 -6.75 7.62 -0.56
N ILE A 105 -5.83 8.54 -0.84
CA ILE A 105 -4.65 8.81 -0.01
C ILE A 105 -5.07 9.36 1.35
N ASP A 106 -6.00 10.32 1.37
CA ASP A 106 -6.53 10.92 2.61
C ASP A 106 -7.22 9.89 3.50
N ARG A 107 -8.01 8.99 2.90
CA ARG A 107 -8.62 7.89 3.65
C ARG A 107 -7.57 6.93 4.23
N ALA A 108 -6.52 6.63 3.48
CA ALA A 108 -5.43 5.77 3.96
C ALA A 108 -4.67 6.44 5.12
N TYR A 109 -4.38 7.74 5.01
CA TYR A 109 -3.75 8.53 6.06
C TYR A 109 -4.59 8.50 7.35
N ALA A 110 -5.86 8.89 7.27
CA ALA A 110 -6.78 8.90 8.40
C ALA A 110 -6.97 7.48 8.98
N GLY A 111 -7.04 6.47 8.13
CA GLY A 111 -7.16 5.08 8.54
C GLY A 111 -5.96 4.56 9.31
N LEU A 112 -4.75 4.86 8.86
CA LEU A 112 -3.52 4.49 9.55
C LEU A 112 -3.43 5.18 10.92
N GLU A 113 -3.75 6.47 11.01
CA GLU A 113 -3.82 7.20 12.28
C GLU A 113 -4.81 6.55 13.27
N ALA A 114 -6.03 6.25 12.81
CA ALA A 114 -7.09 5.76 13.66
C ALA A 114 -6.94 4.29 14.08
N ASN A 115 -6.45 3.44 13.18
CA ASN A 115 -6.53 1.99 13.35
C ASN A 115 -5.17 1.29 13.50
N SER A 116 -4.08 1.92 13.04
CA SER A 116 -2.76 1.27 12.96
C SER A 116 -1.73 1.86 13.89
N LEU A 117 -1.69 3.18 14.03
CA LEU A 117 -0.71 3.86 14.87
C LEU A 117 -1.26 4.07 16.28
N GLN A 118 -0.47 3.70 17.27
CA GLN A 118 -0.83 3.83 18.68
C GLN A 118 0.31 4.50 19.47
N PRO A 119 0.10 5.69 20.00
CA PRO A 119 1.05 6.30 20.93
C PRO A 119 1.18 5.46 22.21
N VAL A 120 2.43 5.20 22.62
CA VAL A 120 2.75 4.50 23.87
C VAL A 120 3.88 5.27 24.57
N GLY A 121 3.54 6.14 25.50
CA GLY A 121 4.48 7.10 26.09
C GLY A 121 5.10 7.98 25.01
N LYS A 122 6.43 7.95 24.89
CA LYS A 122 7.17 8.70 23.85
C LYS A 122 7.39 7.93 22.53
N TYR A 123 6.88 6.72 22.45
CA TYR A 123 7.03 5.86 21.28
C TYR A 123 5.71 5.73 20.53
N LEU A 124 5.80 5.27 19.27
CA LEU A 124 4.68 4.94 18.45
C LEU A 124 4.72 3.43 18.14
N LYS A 125 3.62 2.74 18.36
CA LYS A 125 3.42 1.35 17.93
C LYS A 125 2.61 1.31 16.64
N MET A 126 2.94 0.35 15.76
CA MET A 126 2.15 0.08 14.57
C MET A 126 1.55 -1.33 14.65
N LYS A 127 0.25 -1.43 14.39
CA LYS A 127 -0.55 -2.67 14.49
C LYS A 127 -1.00 -3.14 13.10
N ASN A 128 -1.69 -4.29 13.09
CA ASN A 128 -2.33 -4.87 11.90
C ASN A 128 -1.35 -5.12 10.75
N ILE A 129 -0.18 -5.65 11.07
CA ILE A 129 0.85 -5.98 10.09
C ILE A 129 0.80 -7.49 9.84
N CYS A 130 0.68 -7.92 8.61
CA CYS A 130 0.83 -9.33 8.25
C CYS A 130 2.27 -9.79 8.52
N ASP A 131 2.43 -10.92 9.21
CA ASP A 131 3.76 -11.49 9.42
C ASP A 131 4.41 -11.96 8.11
N GLY A 132 5.65 -12.43 8.18
CA GLY A 132 6.38 -12.98 7.04
C GLY A 132 5.55 -14.03 6.31
N THR A 133 5.40 -13.91 5.00
CA THR A 133 4.45 -14.70 4.21
C THR A 133 5.14 -15.33 3.01
N CYS A 134 5.02 -16.65 2.90
CA CYS A 134 5.40 -17.43 1.73
C CYS A 134 4.19 -17.66 0.81
N ILE A 135 4.40 -18.42 -0.25
CA ILE A 135 3.35 -18.85 -1.16
C ILE A 135 2.53 -19.96 -0.52
N GLY A 136 1.21 -19.89 -0.58
CA GLY A 136 0.30 -20.88 -0.04
C GLY A 136 -1.09 -20.83 -0.67
N ASP A 137 -2.00 -21.60 -0.12
CA ASP A 137 -3.42 -21.57 -0.43
C ASP A 137 -4.16 -20.46 0.35
N LYS A 138 -5.46 -20.35 0.19
CA LYS A 138 -6.28 -19.33 0.86
C LYS A 138 -6.23 -19.47 2.37
N ASP A 139 -6.30 -20.70 2.87
CA ASP A 139 -6.25 -20.99 4.32
C ASP A 139 -4.91 -20.58 4.90
N TYR A 140 -3.80 -20.82 4.20
CA TYR A 140 -2.49 -20.34 4.61
C TYR A 140 -2.45 -18.82 4.79
N TYR A 141 -2.98 -18.05 3.84
CA TYR A 141 -3.01 -16.58 3.97
C TYR A 141 -3.91 -16.13 5.11
N TYR A 142 -5.10 -16.73 5.27
CA TYR A 142 -6.06 -16.33 6.31
C TYR A 142 -5.59 -16.69 7.72
N ASN A 143 -4.73 -17.69 7.86
CA ASN A 143 -4.11 -18.08 9.12
C ASN A 143 -2.75 -17.41 9.38
N ARG A 144 -2.35 -16.41 8.57
CA ARG A 144 -1.12 -15.67 8.86
C ARG A 144 -1.27 -14.84 10.13
N GLY A 145 -0.18 -14.84 10.92
CA GLY A 145 -0.14 -14.03 12.14
C GLY A 145 -0.27 -12.54 11.86
N ILE A 146 -1.07 -11.87 12.66
CA ILE A 146 -1.10 -10.42 12.75
C ILE A 146 -0.07 -10.01 13.79
N VAL A 147 0.91 -9.24 13.37
CA VAL A 147 2.01 -8.80 14.23
C VAL A 147 2.04 -7.28 14.36
N ASN A 148 2.78 -6.82 15.35
CA ASN A 148 2.98 -5.40 15.61
C ASN A 148 4.48 -5.09 15.52
N GLU A 149 4.81 -3.83 15.29
CA GLU A 149 6.16 -3.29 15.45
C GLU A 149 7.22 -3.97 14.55
N ARG A 150 6.89 -4.16 13.27
CA ARG A 150 7.88 -4.60 12.28
C ARG A 150 8.61 -3.41 11.68
N ALA A 151 9.93 -3.42 11.69
CA ALA A 151 10.77 -2.31 11.22
C ALA A 151 10.45 -1.88 9.78
N TYR A 152 10.20 -2.85 8.87
CA TYR A 152 9.82 -2.53 7.49
C TYR A 152 8.51 -1.75 7.40
N ALA A 153 7.51 -2.07 8.23
CA ALA A 153 6.22 -1.41 8.20
C ALA A 153 6.32 0.03 8.70
N PHE A 154 7.12 0.28 9.74
CA PHE A 154 7.44 1.65 10.19
C PHE A 154 8.18 2.44 9.13
N GLY A 155 9.19 1.86 8.50
CA GLY A 155 9.94 2.52 7.43
C GLY A 155 9.03 2.96 6.29
N ILE A 156 8.15 2.07 5.83
CA ILE A 156 7.18 2.36 4.79
C ILE A 156 6.17 3.45 5.23
N ALA A 157 5.64 3.34 6.45
CA ALA A 157 4.74 4.36 6.99
C ALA A 157 5.43 5.73 7.05
N ALA A 158 6.68 5.81 7.53
CA ALA A 158 7.43 7.06 7.56
C ALA A 158 7.62 7.65 6.14
N MET A 159 7.94 6.84 5.13
CA MET A 159 8.03 7.28 3.73
C MET A 159 6.69 7.83 3.24
N PHE A 160 5.58 7.16 3.54
CA PHE A 160 4.25 7.63 3.16
C PHE A 160 3.90 8.95 3.85
N TYR A 161 4.13 9.06 5.17
CA TYR A 161 3.82 10.27 5.92
C TYR A 161 4.64 11.47 5.42
N ASP A 162 5.92 11.28 5.16
CA ASP A 162 6.78 12.32 4.58
C ASP A 162 6.24 12.77 3.21
N GLN A 163 5.95 11.82 2.32
CA GLN A 163 5.41 12.11 0.99
C GLN A 163 4.04 12.80 1.04
N TYR A 164 3.16 12.39 1.96
CA TYR A 164 1.86 13.00 2.17
C TYR A 164 1.99 14.45 2.64
N HIS A 165 2.85 14.72 3.61
CA HIS A 165 3.07 16.07 4.10
C HIS A 165 3.71 16.98 3.04
N GLN A 166 4.65 16.49 2.26
CA GLN A 166 5.21 17.25 1.14
C GLN A 166 4.16 17.60 0.09
N LEU A 167 3.21 16.71 -0.16
CA LEU A 167 2.14 16.92 -1.13
C LEU A 167 1.07 17.90 -0.62
N THR A 168 0.78 17.90 0.68
CA THR A 168 -0.30 18.71 1.29
C THR A 168 0.16 20.04 1.89
N ALA A 169 1.46 20.26 2.06
CA ALA A 169 2.04 21.50 2.59
C ALA A 169 2.10 22.67 1.58
N LYS A 170 1.52 22.52 0.39
CA LYS A 170 1.55 23.53 -0.69
C LYS A 170 0.35 24.48 -0.65
#